data_cec1a9812f8d1a2e40ef32da7ed0705f
#
_entry.id   cec1a9812f8d1a2e40ef32da7ed0705f
#
_cell.length_a   1.000
_cell.length_b   1.000
_cell.length_c   1.000
_cell.angle_alpha   90.00
_cell.angle_beta   90.00
_cell.angle_gamma   90.00
#
_symmetry.space_group_name_H-M   'P 1'
#
loop_
_entity.id
_entity.type
_entity.pdbx_description
1 polymer ?
#
loop_
_entity_poly.entity_id
_entity_poly.type
_entity_poly.pdbx_seq_one_letter_code
_entity_poly.pdbx_strand_id
1 'polypeptide(L)'
;MSTYTAKMKHSADTIERLVVMQYNTFQTRNKLIRVFLAMAMLVYGVYMSGRQMITPYLCLFLGCVLLAGLNVRPKSNARKLISQMGGRFPRSDYSFHEKNFSDGAGASPIPYSSLIKLIDDRSYLYLYVSKQSAYMLDRSTVNGPDGLEGFKVFLTDKTGLKWSRGTNFWTFSIKDLRSSGGKQSGEDGPRLGDRHR
;
A
#
# COMPACT_ATOMS: atom_id res chain seq x y z
N MET A 1 -4.25 19.87 -23.30
CA MET A 1 -3.14 18.96 -23.62
C MET A 1 -2.70 18.27 -22.35
N SER A 2 -2.32 16.99 -22.40
CA SER A 2 -1.74 16.28 -21.25
C SER A 2 -0.29 16.72 -21.05
N THR A 3 0.11 16.96 -19.81
CA THR A 3 1.48 17.34 -19.47
C THR A 3 2.39 16.11 -19.39
N TYR A 4 1.86 15.00 -18.84
CA TYR A 4 2.54 13.72 -18.73
C TYR A 4 1.61 12.58 -19.15
N THR A 5 2.20 11.50 -19.62
CA THR A 5 1.50 10.26 -19.93
C THR A 5 2.24 9.08 -19.31
N ALA A 6 1.52 8.04 -18.94
CA ALA A 6 2.10 6.79 -18.47
C ALA A 6 1.19 5.62 -18.88
N LYS A 7 1.78 4.45 -19.03
CA LYS A 7 1.04 3.25 -19.41
C LYS A 7 1.25 2.16 -18.38
N MET A 8 0.25 1.29 -18.27
CA MET A 8 0.35 0.08 -17.46
C MET A 8 -0.32 -1.08 -18.16
N LYS A 9 0.41 -2.17 -18.31
CA LYS A 9 -0.13 -3.46 -18.73
C LYS A 9 -0.15 -4.38 -17.52
N HIS A 10 -1.33 -4.65 -17.01
CA HIS A 10 -1.46 -5.57 -15.89
C HIS A 10 -1.19 -7.02 -16.31
N SER A 11 -0.70 -7.79 -15.36
CA SER A 11 -0.48 -9.25 -15.44
C SER A 11 -0.74 -9.85 -14.06
N ALA A 12 -0.73 -11.15 -13.94
CA ALA A 12 -0.88 -11.81 -12.65
C ALA A 12 0.19 -11.34 -11.63
N ASP A 13 1.44 -11.20 -12.07
CA ASP A 13 2.54 -10.72 -11.23
C ASP A 13 2.33 -9.26 -10.76
N THR A 14 1.90 -8.38 -11.66
CA THR A 14 1.67 -6.97 -11.30
C THR A 14 0.49 -6.80 -10.36
N ILE A 15 -0.57 -7.60 -10.50
CA ILE A 15 -1.71 -7.62 -9.55
C ILE A 15 -1.26 -8.16 -8.18
N GLU A 16 -0.47 -9.23 -8.16
CA GLU A 16 0.09 -9.73 -6.88
C GLU A 16 0.95 -8.66 -6.19
N ARG A 17 1.82 -7.96 -6.95
CA ARG A 17 2.65 -6.85 -6.42
C ARG A 17 1.81 -5.70 -5.90
N LEU A 18 0.76 -5.30 -6.62
CA LEU A 18 -0.16 -4.24 -6.20
C LEU A 18 -0.82 -4.58 -4.86
N VAL A 19 -1.38 -5.78 -4.72
CA VAL A 19 -2.06 -6.25 -3.50
C VAL A 19 -1.07 -6.34 -2.33
N VAL A 20 0.13 -6.89 -2.56
CA VAL A 20 1.18 -6.99 -1.54
C VAL A 20 1.66 -5.61 -1.10
N MET A 21 1.87 -4.68 -2.06
CA MET A 21 2.28 -3.31 -1.75
C MET A 21 1.22 -2.57 -0.94
N GLN A 22 -0.04 -2.70 -1.32
CA GLN A 22 -1.18 -2.15 -0.60
C GLN A 22 -1.25 -2.67 0.84
N TYR A 23 -1.14 -3.99 1.03
CA TYR A 23 -1.11 -4.62 2.34
C TYR A 23 0.05 -4.09 3.20
N ASN A 24 1.25 -4.04 2.64
CA ASN A 24 2.42 -3.55 3.35
C ASN A 24 2.31 -2.06 3.71
N THR A 25 1.65 -1.27 2.87
CA THR A 25 1.51 0.18 3.05
C THR A 25 0.51 0.55 4.14
N PHE A 26 -0.63 -0.15 4.22
CA PHE A 26 -1.76 0.26 5.08
C PHE A 26 -2.02 -0.68 6.26
N GLN A 27 -1.52 -1.90 6.23
CA GLN A 27 -1.70 -2.87 7.33
C GLN A 27 -0.43 -3.10 8.15
N THR A 28 0.46 -2.15 8.15
CA THR A 28 1.73 -2.18 8.87
C THR A 28 1.54 -2.45 10.37
N ARG A 29 0.58 -1.79 11.02
CA ARG A 29 0.30 -1.95 12.45
C ARG A 29 -0.06 -3.40 12.80
N ASN A 30 -0.97 -4.01 12.06
CA ASN A 30 -1.39 -5.41 12.31
C ASN A 30 -0.24 -6.40 12.06
N LYS A 31 0.62 -6.09 11.08
CA LYS A 31 1.82 -6.88 10.79
C LYS A 31 2.82 -6.79 11.94
N LEU A 32 3.07 -5.59 12.45
CA LEU A 32 3.96 -5.39 13.60
C LEU A 32 3.49 -6.11 14.85
N ILE A 33 2.21 -6.01 15.19
CA ILE A 33 1.64 -6.71 16.35
C ILE A 33 1.89 -8.21 16.23
N ARG A 34 1.71 -8.79 15.03
CA ARG A 34 1.96 -10.22 14.80
C ARG A 34 3.44 -10.58 14.92
N VAL A 35 4.34 -9.75 14.37
CA VAL A 35 5.79 -9.96 14.50
C VAL A 35 6.20 -9.90 15.97
N PHE A 36 5.69 -8.90 16.71
CA PHE A 36 6.01 -8.74 18.12
C PHE A 36 5.51 -9.92 18.95
N LEU A 37 4.27 -10.38 18.70
CA LEU A 37 3.70 -11.55 19.36
C LEU A 37 4.51 -12.82 19.05
N ALA A 38 4.88 -13.02 17.78
CA ALA A 38 5.70 -14.16 17.37
C ALA A 38 7.06 -14.15 18.05
N MET A 39 7.72 -12.99 18.10
CA MET A 39 9.00 -12.81 18.78
C MET A 39 8.90 -13.09 20.28
N ALA A 40 7.84 -12.59 20.94
CA ALA A 40 7.61 -12.88 22.36
C ALA A 40 7.42 -14.37 22.62
N MET A 41 6.67 -15.07 21.74
CA MET A 41 6.48 -16.52 21.84
C MET A 41 7.79 -17.29 21.64
N LEU A 42 8.63 -16.88 20.68
CA LEU A 42 9.94 -17.50 20.42
C LEU A 42 10.88 -17.30 21.61
N VAL A 43 10.98 -16.07 22.13
CA VAL A 43 11.84 -15.77 23.29
C VAL A 43 11.37 -16.56 24.52
N TYR A 44 10.06 -16.60 24.79
CA TYR A 44 9.51 -17.39 25.88
C TYR A 44 9.80 -18.89 25.71
N GLY A 45 9.58 -19.42 24.51
CA GLY A 45 9.83 -20.82 24.20
C GLY A 45 11.31 -21.22 24.38
N VAL A 46 12.24 -20.36 23.95
CA VAL A 46 13.68 -20.59 24.15
C VAL A 46 14.04 -20.51 25.64
N TYR A 47 13.57 -19.47 26.35
CA TYR A 47 13.88 -19.27 27.76
C TYR A 47 13.40 -20.43 28.64
N MET A 48 12.22 -20.98 28.33
CA MET A 48 11.61 -22.06 29.11
C MET A 48 11.94 -23.48 28.59
N SER A 49 12.74 -23.61 27.52
CA SER A 49 13.01 -24.92 26.88
C SER A 49 13.76 -25.92 27.77
N GLY A 50 14.47 -25.45 28.81
CA GLY A 50 15.15 -26.31 29.79
C GLY A 50 14.18 -26.97 30.83
N ARG A 51 12.92 -26.60 30.84
CA ARG A 51 11.92 -27.21 31.72
C ARG A 51 11.22 -28.36 30.97
N GLN A 52 11.07 -29.51 31.63
CA GLN A 52 10.41 -30.70 31.03
C GLN A 52 8.89 -30.49 30.84
N MET A 53 8.48 -29.44 30.17
CA MET A 53 7.10 -29.09 29.85
C MET A 53 6.90 -29.00 28.36
N ILE A 54 5.72 -29.35 27.85
CA ILE A 54 5.39 -29.28 26.42
C ILE A 54 5.13 -27.85 25.93
N THR A 55 4.72 -26.97 26.86
CA THR A 55 4.32 -25.56 26.56
C THR A 55 5.39 -24.74 25.83
N PRO A 56 6.69 -24.77 26.19
CA PRO A 56 7.73 -24.06 25.48
C PRO A 56 7.83 -24.45 24.00
N TYR A 57 7.76 -25.73 23.70
CA TYR A 57 7.84 -26.25 22.33
C TYR A 57 6.62 -25.82 21.50
N LEU A 58 5.43 -25.81 22.11
CA LEU A 58 4.22 -25.29 21.47
C LEU A 58 4.35 -23.79 21.14
N CYS A 59 4.92 -22.99 22.05
CA CYS A 59 5.18 -21.57 21.81
C CYS A 59 6.17 -21.34 20.68
N LEU A 60 7.27 -22.13 20.62
CA LEU A 60 8.21 -22.10 19.52
C LEU A 60 7.53 -22.40 18.18
N PHE A 61 6.75 -23.47 18.13
CA PHE A 61 6.02 -23.85 16.92
C PHE A 61 5.06 -22.77 16.48
N LEU A 62 4.21 -22.24 17.37
CA LEU A 62 3.27 -21.19 17.07
C LEU A 62 3.95 -19.88 16.63
N GLY A 63 5.06 -19.51 17.27
CA GLY A 63 5.87 -18.37 16.88
C GLY A 63 6.39 -18.50 15.44
N CYS A 64 6.91 -19.66 15.06
CA CYS A 64 7.34 -19.94 13.69
C CYS A 64 6.18 -19.89 12.69
N VAL A 65 5.02 -20.49 13.02
CA VAL A 65 3.81 -20.46 12.17
C VAL A 65 3.31 -19.03 11.97
N LEU A 66 3.32 -18.19 12.99
CA LEU A 66 2.92 -16.78 12.89
C LEU A 66 3.85 -16.00 11.96
N LEU A 67 5.17 -16.23 12.04
CA LEU A 67 6.15 -15.59 11.14
C LEU A 67 5.98 -16.07 9.70
N ALA A 68 5.85 -17.37 9.48
CA ALA A 68 5.64 -17.94 8.15
C ALA A 68 4.33 -17.43 7.51
N GLY A 69 3.29 -17.23 8.32
CA GLY A 69 1.98 -16.76 7.89
C GLY A 69 1.89 -15.28 7.52
N LEU A 70 2.92 -14.46 7.77
CA LEU A 70 2.86 -13.01 7.56
C LEU A 70 2.54 -12.61 6.11
N ASN A 71 3.06 -13.33 5.13
CA ASN A 71 2.89 -13.02 3.71
C ASN A 71 1.84 -13.90 3.00
N VAL A 72 1.26 -14.86 3.68
CA VAL A 72 0.28 -15.79 3.08
C VAL A 72 -1.01 -15.07 2.72
N ARG A 73 -1.53 -14.22 3.61
CA ARG A 73 -2.80 -13.50 3.40
C ARG A 73 -2.81 -12.60 2.17
N PRO A 74 -1.85 -11.66 1.98
CA PRO A 74 -1.89 -10.80 0.80
C PRO A 74 -1.75 -11.60 -0.49
N LYS A 75 -0.93 -12.65 -0.53
CA LYS A 75 -0.79 -13.51 -1.71
C LYS A 75 -2.06 -14.32 -2.00
N SER A 76 -2.73 -14.84 -0.97
CA SER A 76 -4.01 -15.54 -1.13
C SER A 76 -5.10 -14.60 -1.70
N ASN A 77 -5.18 -13.36 -1.20
CA ASN A 77 -6.12 -12.37 -1.72
C ASN A 77 -5.81 -11.99 -3.17
N ALA A 78 -4.53 -11.83 -3.51
CA ALA A 78 -4.11 -11.58 -4.89
C ALA A 78 -4.52 -12.73 -5.83
N ARG A 79 -4.29 -13.98 -5.43
CA ARG A 79 -4.68 -15.16 -6.21
C ARG A 79 -6.19 -15.23 -6.46
N LYS A 80 -7.00 -14.93 -5.43
CA LYS A 80 -8.46 -14.85 -5.59
C LYS A 80 -8.86 -13.79 -6.61
N LEU A 81 -8.25 -12.60 -6.54
CA LEU A 81 -8.52 -11.52 -7.49
C LEU A 81 -8.12 -11.91 -8.92
N ILE A 82 -6.94 -12.51 -9.09
CA ILE A 82 -6.44 -13.01 -10.39
C ILE A 82 -7.37 -14.07 -10.96
N SER A 83 -7.86 -15.01 -10.14
CA SER A 83 -8.79 -16.05 -10.60
C SER A 83 -10.14 -15.46 -11.05
N GLN A 84 -10.63 -14.43 -10.37
CA GLN A 84 -11.86 -13.72 -10.75
C GLN A 84 -11.73 -12.97 -12.09
N MET A 85 -10.51 -12.50 -12.42
CA MET A 85 -10.24 -11.81 -13.69
C MET A 85 -10.21 -12.77 -14.90
N GLY A 86 -10.22 -14.08 -14.70
CA GLY A 86 -10.27 -15.07 -15.78
C GLY A 86 -9.16 -14.94 -16.83
N GLY A 87 -7.98 -14.47 -16.44
CA GLY A 87 -6.84 -14.22 -17.32
C GLY A 87 -6.93 -12.96 -18.21
N ARG A 88 -7.98 -12.17 -18.03
CA ARG A 88 -8.14 -10.88 -18.73
C ARG A 88 -7.60 -9.77 -17.85
N PHE A 89 -6.42 -9.27 -18.16
CA PHE A 89 -5.80 -8.18 -17.42
C PHE A 89 -6.03 -6.86 -18.16
N PRO A 90 -6.49 -5.81 -17.46
CA PRO A 90 -6.72 -4.51 -18.06
C PRO A 90 -5.41 -3.85 -18.51
N ARG A 91 -5.53 -3.00 -19.50
CA ARG A 91 -4.52 -2.01 -19.87
C ARG A 91 -5.03 -0.65 -19.43
N SER A 92 -4.14 0.12 -18.83
CA SER A 92 -4.40 1.48 -18.39
C SER A 92 -3.46 2.44 -19.11
N ASP A 93 -4.02 3.45 -19.74
CA ASP A 93 -3.29 4.52 -20.41
C ASP A 93 -3.60 5.84 -19.68
N TYR A 94 -2.69 6.24 -18.80
CA TYR A 94 -2.87 7.43 -17.96
C TYR A 94 -2.47 8.69 -18.69
N SER A 95 -3.33 9.71 -18.57
CA SER A 95 -3.07 11.07 -19.05
C SER A 95 -3.17 12.05 -17.90
N PHE A 96 -2.08 12.77 -17.61
CA PHE A 96 -1.98 13.72 -16.52
C PHE A 96 -2.10 15.14 -17.07
N HIS A 97 -3.12 15.84 -16.62
CA HIS A 97 -3.40 17.23 -16.98
C HIS A 97 -3.05 18.16 -15.81
N GLU A 98 -3.23 19.45 -16.00
CA GLU A 98 -2.89 20.43 -14.97
C GLU A 98 -3.71 20.26 -13.67
N LYS A 99 -5.00 19.90 -13.75
CA LYS A 99 -5.93 19.86 -12.61
C LYS A 99 -6.32 18.44 -12.18
N ASN A 100 -6.18 17.47 -13.09
CA ASN A 100 -6.64 16.10 -12.88
C ASN A 100 -5.85 15.12 -13.75
N PHE A 101 -6.07 13.85 -13.52
CA PHE A 101 -5.59 12.79 -14.40
C PHE A 101 -6.74 11.84 -14.76
N SER A 102 -6.59 11.07 -15.83
CA SER A 102 -7.57 10.10 -16.30
C SER A 102 -6.90 8.77 -16.61
N ASP A 103 -7.66 7.67 -16.44
CA ASP A 103 -7.27 6.31 -16.81
C ASP A 103 -8.03 5.90 -18.08
N GLY A 104 -7.40 6.13 -19.25
CA GLY A 104 -7.98 5.82 -20.55
C GLY A 104 -8.81 6.95 -21.17
N ALA A 105 -9.09 6.78 -22.46
CA ALA A 105 -9.92 7.69 -23.22
C ALA A 105 -11.38 7.58 -22.78
N GLY A 106 -11.93 8.67 -22.25
CA GLY A 106 -13.32 8.74 -21.79
C GLY A 106 -13.56 8.35 -20.33
N ALA A 107 -12.52 8.02 -19.58
CA ALA A 107 -12.64 7.85 -18.14
C ALA A 107 -12.91 9.19 -17.43
N SER A 108 -13.70 9.14 -16.36
CA SER A 108 -13.93 10.32 -15.54
C SER A 108 -12.63 10.89 -14.98
N PRO A 109 -12.40 12.20 -15.06
CA PRO A 109 -11.19 12.82 -14.55
C PRO A 109 -11.11 12.70 -13.03
N ILE A 110 -9.93 12.35 -12.54
CA ILE A 110 -9.64 12.14 -11.12
C ILE A 110 -8.84 13.34 -10.62
N PRO A 111 -9.33 14.08 -9.62
CA PRO A 111 -8.61 15.22 -9.10
C PRO A 111 -7.40 14.78 -8.26
N TYR A 112 -6.32 15.53 -8.31
CA TYR A 112 -5.11 15.25 -7.52
C TYR A 112 -5.36 15.29 -6.01
N SER A 113 -6.34 16.08 -5.56
CA SER A 113 -6.75 16.14 -4.15
C SER A 113 -7.30 14.82 -3.60
N SER A 114 -7.73 13.90 -4.47
CA SER A 114 -8.18 12.56 -4.05
C SER A 114 -7.03 11.62 -3.72
N LEU A 115 -5.79 11.97 -4.10
CA LEU A 115 -4.63 11.14 -3.81
C LEU A 115 -4.23 11.28 -2.33
N ILE A 116 -4.07 10.14 -1.66
CA ILE A 116 -3.71 10.08 -0.24
C ILE A 116 -2.27 9.66 0.01
N LYS A 117 -1.64 8.98 -0.95
CA LYS A 117 -0.26 8.53 -0.82
C LYS A 117 0.38 8.25 -2.18
N LEU A 118 1.66 8.59 -2.30
CA LEU A 118 2.50 8.31 -3.47
C LEU A 118 3.62 7.36 -3.06
N ILE A 119 3.81 6.27 -3.84
CA ILE A 119 4.89 5.32 -3.58
C ILE A 119 5.71 5.13 -4.84
N ASP A 120 7.02 5.27 -4.68
CA ASP A 120 8.03 4.97 -5.70
C ASP A 120 8.69 3.63 -5.37
N ASP A 121 8.42 2.61 -6.18
CA ASP A 121 9.11 1.32 -6.13
C ASP A 121 10.06 1.20 -7.33
N ARG A 122 10.91 0.18 -7.31
CA ARG A 122 11.97 0.00 -8.33
C ARG A 122 11.45 -0.01 -9.78
N SER A 123 10.29 -0.61 -10.01
CA SER A 123 9.72 -0.77 -11.35
C SER A 123 8.42 -0.03 -11.56
N TYR A 124 7.72 0.34 -10.50
CA TYR A 124 6.36 0.86 -10.56
C TYR A 124 6.16 2.06 -9.64
N LEU A 125 5.25 2.93 -10.06
CA LEU A 125 4.73 4.02 -9.22
C LEU A 125 3.31 3.67 -8.80
N TYR A 126 2.97 3.93 -7.55
CA TYR A 126 1.63 3.68 -7.01
C TYR A 126 1.03 4.98 -6.51
N LEU A 127 -0.13 5.33 -7.05
CA LEU A 127 -0.93 6.49 -6.69
C LEU A 127 -2.18 6.01 -5.93
N TYR A 128 -2.17 6.15 -4.62
CA TYR A 128 -3.28 5.69 -3.78
C TYR A 128 -4.36 6.75 -3.66
N VAL A 129 -5.59 6.41 -4.01
CA VAL A 129 -6.80 7.22 -3.79
C VAL A 129 -7.50 6.80 -2.50
N SER A 130 -7.37 5.54 -2.12
CA SER A 130 -7.88 5.03 -0.85
C SER A 130 -6.96 3.93 -0.30
N LYS A 131 -7.25 3.44 0.91
CA LYS A 131 -6.53 2.28 1.45
C LYS A 131 -6.74 1.00 0.62
N GLN A 132 -7.76 0.99 -0.25
CA GLN A 132 -8.17 -0.19 -1.03
C GLN A 132 -8.00 0.00 -2.54
N SER A 133 -7.75 1.23 -3.00
CA SER A 133 -7.66 1.56 -4.42
C SER A 133 -6.40 2.35 -4.73
N ALA A 134 -5.67 1.90 -5.74
CA ALA A 134 -4.47 2.54 -6.24
C ALA A 134 -4.38 2.41 -7.75
N TYR A 135 -3.82 3.42 -8.37
CA TYR A 135 -3.36 3.38 -9.74
C TYR A 135 -1.89 2.99 -9.77
N MET A 136 -1.57 2.03 -10.61
CA MET A 136 -0.21 1.53 -10.79
C MET A 136 0.30 1.93 -12.16
N LEU A 137 1.47 2.53 -12.22
CA LEU A 137 2.10 2.98 -13.46
C LEU A 137 3.44 2.24 -13.64
N ASP A 138 3.75 1.88 -14.86
CA ASP A 138 5.08 1.39 -15.19
C ASP A 138 6.03 2.59 -15.30
N ARG A 139 7.05 2.58 -14.48
CA ARG A 139 8.04 3.65 -14.36
C ARG A 139 8.74 3.94 -15.69
N SER A 140 8.96 2.92 -16.51
CA SER A 140 9.64 3.04 -17.81
C SER A 140 8.78 3.69 -18.89
N THR A 141 7.46 3.75 -18.68
CA THR A 141 6.51 4.30 -19.65
C THR A 141 6.12 5.75 -19.38
N VAL A 142 6.62 6.32 -18.27
CA VAL A 142 6.36 7.72 -17.95
C VAL A 142 7.04 8.62 -18.99
N ASN A 143 6.23 9.41 -19.68
CA ASN A 143 6.68 10.33 -20.73
C ASN A 143 6.16 11.74 -20.46
N GLY A 144 7.02 12.73 -20.64
CA GLY A 144 6.74 14.15 -20.44
C GLY A 144 8.00 15.00 -20.52
N PRO A 145 7.91 16.32 -20.34
CA PRO A 145 9.00 17.25 -20.62
C PRO A 145 10.29 16.94 -19.86
N ASP A 146 10.21 16.56 -18.58
CA ASP A 146 11.39 16.31 -17.74
C ASP A 146 11.47 14.83 -17.32
N GLY A 147 10.83 13.94 -18.09
CA GLY A 147 10.82 12.50 -17.83
C GLY A 147 10.24 12.12 -16.45
N LEU A 148 10.81 11.07 -15.87
CA LEU A 148 10.30 10.50 -14.60
C LEU A 148 10.49 11.45 -13.41
N GLU A 149 11.62 12.13 -13.30
CA GLU A 149 11.88 13.00 -12.13
C GLU A 149 11.01 14.26 -12.20
N GLY A 150 10.83 14.85 -13.39
CA GLY A 150 9.88 15.94 -13.59
C GLY A 150 8.44 15.52 -13.26
N PHE A 151 8.03 14.31 -13.63
CA PHE A 151 6.73 13.75 -13.25
C PHE A 151 6.56 13.65 -11.72
N LYS A 152 7.58 13.22 -11.00
CA LYS A 152 7.53 13.13 -9.54
C LYS A 152 7.41 14.51 -8.89
N VAL A 153 8.18 15.49 -9.37
CA VAL A 153 8.07 16.88 -8.90
C VAL A 153 6.66 17.41 -9.19
N PHE A 154 6.17 17.25 -10.41
CA PHE A 154 4.84 17.66 -10.82
C PHE A 154 3.74 17.09 -9.89
N LEU A 155 3.76 15.78 -9.59
CA LEU A 155 2.78 15.19 -8.68
C LEU A 155 2.94 15.68 -7.24
N THR A 156 4.17 15.89 -6.77
CA THR A 156 4.42 16.46 -5.45
C THR A 156 3.81 17.85 -5.32
N ASP A 157 4.01 18.70 -6.32
CA ASP A 157 3.48 20.07 -6.34
C ASP A 157 1.94 20.09 -6.39
N LYS A 158 1.34 19.22 -7.22
CA LYS A 158 -0.13 19.14 -7.36
C LYS A 158 -0.84 18.53 -6.17
N THR A 159 -0.19 17.63 -5.45
CA THR A 159 -0.82 16.90 -4.33
C THR A 159 -0.38 17.36 -2.95
N GLY A 160 0.77 18.03 -2.84
CA GLY A 160 1.45 18.30 -1.57
C GLY A 160 1.99 17.05 -0.87
N LEU A 161 1.92 15.87 -1.51
CA LEU A 161 2.34 14.60 -0.94
C LEU A 161 3.82 14.33 -1.28
N LYS A 162 4.54 13.76 -0.32
CA LYS A 162 5.90 13.28 -0.53
C LYS A 162 5.90 11.84 -1.02
N TRP A 163 6.79 11.54 -1.96
CA TRP A 163 7.04 10.18 -2.40
C TRP A 163 7.65 9.35 -1.27
N SER A 164 7.02 8.22 -1.00
CA SER A 164 7.52 7.20 -0.07
C SER A 164 8.16 6.07 -0.88
N ARG A 165 9.25 5.49 -0.39
CA ARG A 165 9.78 4.28 -1.01
C ARG A 165 8.87 3.10 -0.72
N GLY A 166 8.73 2.19 -1.69
CA GLY A 166 8.03 0.93 -1.49
C GLY A 166 8.64 0.16 -0.32
N THR A 167 7.86 -0.09 0.73
CA THR A 167 8.33 -0.82 1.91
C THR A 167 8.33 -2.32 1.62
N ASN A 168 9.50 -2.89 1.43
CA ASN A 168 9.72 -4.31 1.57
C ASN A 168 9.87 -4.67 3.05
N PHE A 169 9.59 -5.91 3.44
CA PHE A 169 9.68 -6.39 4.83
C PHE A 169 10.98 -5.98 5.55
N TRP A 170 12.09 -5.86 4.83
CA TRP A 170 13.43 -5.56 5.36
C TRP A 170 13.78 -4.07 5.41
N THR A 171 12.99 -3.19 4.81
CA THR A 171 13.23 -1.73 4.78
C THR A 171 12.37 -0.96 5.77
N PHE A 172 12.00 -1.60 6.86
CA PHE A 172 11.18 -1.00 7.90
C PHE A 172 11.97 0.11 8.60
N SER A 173 11.57 1.37 8.37
CA SER A 173 12.10 2.51 9.13
C SER A 173 11.14 2.86 10.26
N ILE A 174 11.68 3.02 11.46
CA ILE A 174 10.93 3.47 12.66
C ILE A 174 10.23 4.83 12.42
N LYS A 175 10.73 5.62 11.46
CA LYS A 175 10.10 6.89 11.03
C LYS A 175 8.72 6.70 10.42
N ASP A 176 8.47 5.57 9.74
CA ASP A 176 7.17 5.29 9.08
C ASP A 176 6.07 4.97 10.11
N LEU A 177 6.45 4.51 11.31
CA LEU A 177 5.52 4.30 12.43
C LEU A 177 4.97 5.60 13.00
N ARG A 178 5.80 6.64 13.04
CA ARG A 178 5.43 7.93 13.63
C ARG A 178 4.49 8.72 12.71
N SER A 179 4.62 8.55 11.39
CA SER A 179 3.77 9.24 10.40
C SER A 179 2.37 8.62 10.26
N SER A 180 2.19 7.34 10.59
CA SER A 180 0.88 6.66 10.52
C SER A 180 0.01 6.85 11.76
N GLY A 181 0.59 7.31 12.88
CA GLY A 181 -0.11 7.56 14.16
C GLY A 181 -0.70 8.97 14.32
N GLY A 182 -0.35 9.91 13.43
CA GLY A 182 -0.62 11.34 13.64
C GLY A 182 -1.89 11.92 13.02
N LYS A 183 -2.75 11.13 12.38
CA LYS A 183 -3.97 11.64 11.68
C LYS A 183 -5.24 10.84 11.99
N GLN A 184 -5.49 10.54 13.26
CA GLN A 184 -6.79 10.05 13.73
C GLN A 184 -7.20 10.74 15.04
N SER A 185 -7.30 12.08 15.01
CA SER A 185 -8.00 12.84 16.04
C SER A 185 -8.57 14.08 15.37
N GLY A 186 -9.82 14.06 14.99
CA GLY A 186 -10.50 15.20 14.44
C GLY A 186 -11.70 14.83 13.54
N GLU A 187 -12.49 13.89 13.98
CA GLU A 187 -13.83 13.71 13.44
C GLU A 187 -14.80 14.07 14.55
N ASP A 188 -14.95 15.40 14.76
CA ASP A 188 -16.08 15.95 15.51
C ASP A 188 -17.34 15.72 14.66
N GLY A 189 -18.23 14.92 15.21
CA GLY A 189 -19.55 14.66 14.66
C GLY A 189 -20.40 15.92 14.56
N PRO A 190 -21.43 15.93 13.69
CA PRO A 190 -22.31 17.06 13.52
C PRO A 190 -23.10 17.33 14.79
N ARG A 191 -22.96 18.54 15.35
CA ARG A 191 -23.83 19.05 16.40
C ARG A 191 -25.25 19.19 15.88
N LEU A 192 -26.08 18.23 16.27
CA LEU A 192 -27.54 18.37 16.26
C LEU A 192 -27.92 19.32 17.40
N GLY A 193 -28.60 20.40 17.08
CA GLY A 193 -29.31 21.20 18.09
C GLY A 193 -29.18 22.69 17.82
N ASP A 194 -30.16 23.30 17.16
CA ASP A 194 -31.14 24.16 17.83
C ASP A 194 -32.22 24.61 16.86
N ARG A 195 -33.35 23.90 16.95
CA ARG A 195 -34.65 24.54 16.67
C ARG A 195 -35.07 25.21 17.95
N HIS A 196 -35.20 26.52 17.97
CA HIS A 196 -36.24 27.22 18.70
C HIS A 196 -36.28 28.72 18.31
N ARG A 197 -37.44 29.06 17.77
CA ARG A 197 -38.21 30.33 17.65
C ARG A 197 -38.07 31.08 16.34
#